data_21342e23080f69e874e743f362599e6b
#
_entry.id   21342e23080f69e874e743f362599e6b
#
_cell.length_a   1.000
_cell.length_b   1.000
_cell.length_c   1.000
_cell.angle_alpha   90.00
_cell.angle_beta   90.00
_cell.angle_gamma   90.00
#
_symmetry.space_group_name_H-M   'P 1'
#
loop_
_entity.id
_entity.type
_entity.pdbx_description
1 polymer ?
#
loop_
_entity_poly.entity_id
_entity_poly.type
_entity_poly.pdbx_seq_one_letter_code
_entity_poly.pdbx_strand_id
1 'polypeptide(L)'
;MDRIIAIASGKGGVGKSTVAANLACALAAEGRRVGMLDADVYGPSQPRMLGVSGRPASPDGKTILPMRNFGVTMMSIGLMTNDDQAVVWRGPMLMGALQQMMMQVQWGALDVLIVDLPPGTGDVQMTLAQKAHVDGAVIVSTPQDVALIDARKGIDMFNQLKVPILGMIENMSTHICTNCGHEEHVFGHGGVASEAEKWGVPLLAEVPLDLQIRLASDGGAPIT
;
A
#
# COMPACT_ATOMS: atom_id res chain seq x y z
N MET A 1 3.51 -17.81 4.67
CA MET A 1 2.95 -16.80 3.74
C MET A 1 2.98 -17.39 2.36
N ASP A 2 1.82 -17.43 1.70
CA ASP A 2 1.74 -18.11 0.40
C ASP A 2 2.06 -17.12 -0.74
N ARG A 3 1.70 -15.86 -0.58
CA ARG A 3 1.95 -14.77 -1.55
C ARG A 3 2.29 -13.47 -0.86
N ILE A 4 3.20 -12.70 -1.45
CA ILE A 4 3.56 -11.33 -1.03
C ILE A 4 3.29 -10.39 -2.20
N ILE A 5 2.38 -9.44 -2.02
CA ILE A 5 1.96 -8.49 -3.05
C ILE A 5 2.35 -7.08 -2.62
N ALA A 6 3.13 -6.41 -3.45
CA ALA A 6 3.48 -5.02 -3.24
C ALA A 6 2.42 -4.08 -3.81
N ILE A 7 2.03 -3.08 -3.04
CA ILE A 7 1.26 -1.93 -3.54
C ILE A 7 2.24 -0.78 -3.68
N ALA A 8 2.39 -0.30 -4.90
CA ALA A 8 3.38 0.70 -5.26
C ALA A 8 2.78 1.87 -6.01
N SER A 9 3.46 2.99 -5.98
CA SER A 9 3.13 4.17 -6.78
C SER A 9 4.38 4.92 -7.17
N GLY A 10 4.37 5.53 -8.33
CA GLY A 10 5.51 6.34 -8.81
C GLY A 10 5.70 7.63 -8.01
N LYS A 11 4.66 8.17 -7.39
CA LYS A 11 4.72 9.38 -6.55
C LYS A 11 3.77 9.30 -5.35
N GLY A 12 3.97 10.19 -4.38
CA GLY A 12 3.08 10.35 -3.23
C GLY A 12 1.75 11.02 -3.59
N GLY A 13 0.71 10.81 -2.76
CA GLY A 13 -0.58 11.49 -2.89
C GLY A 13 -1.56 10.87 -3.88
N VAL A 14 -1.25 9.73 -4.51
CA VAL A 14 -2.15 9.03 -5.44
C VAL A 14 -3.14 8.07 -4.75
N GLY A 15 -3.11 7.98 -3.40
CA GLY A 15 -4.01 7.11 -2.64
C GLY A 15 -3.54 5.65 -2.54
N LYS A 16 -2.27 5.36 -2.76
CA LYS A 16 -1.65 4.03 -2.64
C LYS A 16 -2.05 3.32 -1.34
N SER A 17 -1.84 3.97 -0.19
CA SER A 17 -2.11 3.39 1.13
C SER A 17 -3.60 3.15 1.37
N THR A 18 -4.48 4.03 0.85
CA THR A 18 -5.93 3.83 0.89
C THR A 18 -6.33 2.58 0.12
N VAL A 19 -5.79 2.40 -1.08
CA VAL A 19 -6.02 1.20 -1.89
C VAL A 19 -5.51 -0.05 -1.15
N ALA A 20 -4.30 0.02 -0.57
CA ALA A 20 -3.71 -1.10 0.16
C ALA A 20 -4.57 -1.53 1.36
N ALA A 21 -5.04 -0.57 2.19
CA ALA A 21 -5.89 -0.84 3.35
C ALA A 21 -7.21 -1.50 2.96
N ASN A 22 -7.92 -0.92 1.97
CA ASN A 22 -9.22 -1.43 1.56
C ASN A 22 -9.10 -2.79 0.85
N LEU A 23 -8.06 -3.00 0.02
CA LEU A 23 -7.79 -4.31 -0.59
C LEU A 23 -7.54 -5.39 0.47
N ALA A 24 -6.75 -5.06 1.51
CA ALA A 24 -6.49 -6.01 2.59
C ALA A 24 -7.77 -6.38 3.34
N CYS A 25 -8.62 -5.40 3.65
CA CYS A 25 -9.89 -5.63 4.34
C CYS A 25 -10.88 -6.39 3.46
N ALA A 26 -10.97 -6.08 2.17
CA ALA A 26 -11.84 -6.80 1.24
C ALA A 26 -11.45 -8.28 1.13
N LEU A 27 -10.16 -8.59 0.99
CA LEU A 27 -9.67 -9.97 0.97
C LEU A 27 -9.92 -10.70 2.30
N ALA A 28 -9.81 -9.99 3.44
CA ALA A 28 -10.14 -10.57 4.74
C ALA A 28 -11.63 -10.84 4.87
N ALA A 29 -12.49 -9.96 4.36
CA ALA A 29 -13.95 -10.16 4.33
C ALA A 29 -14.34 -11.35 3.46
N GLU A 30 -13.57 -11.67 2.42
CA GLU A 30 -13.72 -12.89 1.61
C GLU A 30 -13.19 -14.18 2.30
N GLY A 31 -12.75 -14.07 3.55
CA GLY A 31 -12.27 -15.21 4.34
C GLY A 31 -10.79 -15.57 4.13
N ARG A 32 -10.01 -14.71 3.46
CA ARG A 32 -8.56 -14.91 3.33
C ARG A 32 -7.83 -14.50 4.61
N ARG A 33 -6.76 -15.18 4.93
CA ARG A 33 -5.84 -14.81 6.02
C ARG A 33 -4.88 -13.76 5.49
N VAL A 34 -5.13 -12.50 5.82
CA VAL A 34 -4.43 -11.36 5.24
C VAL A 34 -3.49 -10.71 6.24
N GLY A 35 -2.26 -10.45 5.80
CA GLY A 35 -1.30 -9.59 6.46
C GLY A 35 -1.18 -8.23 5.75
N MET A 36 -0.90 -7.18 6.52
CA MET A 36 -0.58 -5.84 6.02
C MET A 36 0.75 -5.40 6.63
N LEU A 37 1.74 -5.16 5.80
CA LEU A 37 3.01 -4.54 6.18
C LEU A 37 3.07 -3.12 5.64
N ASP A 38 3.00 -2.13 6.53
CA ASP A 38 3.24 -0.74 6.21
C ASP A 38 4.75 -0.46 6.26
N ALA A 39 5.32 -0.34 5.07
CA ALA A 39 6.73 -0.07 4.86
C ALA A 39 7.01 1.38 4.43
N ASP A 40 5.98 2.25 4.43
CA ASP A 40 6.12 3.67 4.09
C ASP A 40 6.71 4.45 5.27
N VAL A 41 8.03 4.57 5.27
CA VAL A 41 8.79 5.24 6.34
C VAL A 41 8.62 6.76 6.37
N TYR A 42 8.18 7.34 5.29
CA TYR A 42 8.00 8.78 5.18
C TYR A 42 6.63 9.25 5.66
N GLY A 43 5.64 8.35 5.61
CA GLY A 43 4.28 8.65 6.02
C GLY A 43 3.50 7.38 6.37
N PRO A 44 3.92 6.65 7.45
CA PRO A 44 3.22 5.44 7.85
C PRO A 44 1.77 5.77 8.21
N SER A 45 0.84 5.24 7.45
CA SER A 45 -0.58 5.61 7.54
C SER A 45 -1.51 4.44 7.83
N GLN A 46 -1.04 3.21 7.63
CA GLN A 46 -1.88 2.02 7.79
C GLN A 46 -2.44 1.84 9.21
N PRO A 47 -1.70 2.14 10.31
CA PRO A 47 -2.29 2.06 11.64
C PRO A 47 -3.53 2.93 11.78
N ARG A 48 -3.47 4.18 11.32
CA ARG A 48 -4.62 5.10 11.35
C ARG A 48 -5.77 4.59 10.48
N MET A 49 -5.49 4.17 9.24
CA MET A 49 -6.50 3.70 8.29
C MET A 49 -7.20 2.43 8.76
N LEU A 50 -6.50 1.56 9.50
CA LEU A 50 -7.05 0.33 10.06
C LEU A 50 -7.51 0.48 11.51
N GLY A 51 -7.58 1.70 12.05
CA GLY A 51 -8.05 1.96 13.41
C GLY A 51 -7.22 1.26 14.49
N VAL A 52 -5.91 1.15 14.27
CA VAL A 52 -4.98 0.48 15.18
C VAL A 52 -4.08 1.52 15.85
N SER A 53 -3.89 1.39 17.15
CA SER A 53 -3.04 2.28 17.95
C SER A 53 -2.25 1.52 19.01
N GLY A 54 -1.24 2.17 19.56
CA GLY A 54 -0.38 1.61 20.59
C GLY A 54 0.84 0.88 20.03
N ARG A 55 1.64 0.29 20.91
CA ARG A 55 2.87 -0.42 20.52
C ARG A 55 2.67 -1.92 20.44
N PRO A 56 3.26 -2.58 19.46
CA PRO A 56 3.33 -4.03 19.40
C PRO A 56 4.04 -4.60 20.63
N ALA A 57 3.49 -5.64 21.22
CA ALA A 57 4.12 -6.31 22.33
C ALA A 57 5.24 -7.24 21.86
N SER A 58 6.31 -7.35 22.66
CA SER A 58 7.40 -8.31 22.44
C SER A 58 7.73 -8.98 23.76
N PRO A 59 7.03 -10.09 24.10
CA PRO A 59 7.15 -10.72 25.45
C PRO A 59 8.53 -11.28 25.75
N ASP A 60 9.25 -11.74 24.73
CA ASP A 60 10.57 -12.35 24.82
C ASP A 60 11.70 -11.43 24.32
N GLY A 61 11.37 -10.20 23.91
CA GLY A 61 12.30 -9.24 23.32
C GLY A 61 12.83 -9.62 21.93
N LYS A 62 12.33 -10.73 21.33
CA LYS A 62 12.74 -11.23 20.03
C LYS A 62 11.58 -11.36 19.06
N THR A 63 10.44 -11.84 19.55
CA THR A 63 9.23 -12.02 18.76
C THR A 63 8.33 -10.80 18.92
N ILE A 64 7.82 -10.29 17.83
CA ILE A 64 6.90 -9.12 17.81
C ILE A 64 5.49 -9.64 17.54
N LEU A 65 4.57 -9.33 18.44
CA LEU A 65 3.15 -9.65 18.25
C LEU A 65 2.50 -8.59 17.35
N PRO A 66 1.94 -8.97 16.18
CA PRO A 66 1.31 -8.02 15.28
C PRO A 66 0.00 -7.49 15.86
N MET A 67 -0.40 -6.33 15.39
CA MET A 67 -1.71 -5.77 15.68
C MET A 67 -2.78 -6.41 14.78
N ARG A 68 -4.06 -6.34 15.16
CA ARG A 68 -5.17 -6.92 14.38
C ARG A 68 -6.39 -6.04 14.43
N ASN A 69 -6.98 -5.79 13.26
CA ASN A 69 -8.30 -5.19 13.12
C ASN A 69 -8.89 -5.56 11.75
N PHE A 70 -10.20 -5.53 11.59
CA PHE A 70 -10.92 -5.88 10.34
C PHE A 70 -10.49 -7.21 9.70
N GLY A 71 -10.12 -8.22 10.51
CA GLY A 71 -9.63 -9.50 10.02
C GLY A 71 -8.20 -9.46 9.45
N VAL A 72 -7.56 -8.30 9.44
CA VAL A 72 -6.19 -8.09 8.94
C VAL A 72 -5.19 -8.15 10.09
N THR A 73 -4.12 -8.94 9.90
CA THR A 73 -2.94 -8.95 10.79
C THR A 73 -1.96 -7.91 10.27
N MET A 74 -1.66 -6.85 11.07
CA MET A 74 -0.88 -5.74 10.55
C MET A 74 0.35 -5.41 11.39
N MET A 75 1.36 -4.88 10.72
CA MET A 75 2.54 -4.28 11.29
C MET A 75 2.93 -3.04 10.49
N SER A 76 3.36 -2.00 11.17
CA SER A 76 3.81 -0.77 10.56
C SER A 76 5.12 -0.31 11.17
N ILE A 77 5.98 0.26 10.35
CA ILE A 77 7.21 0.91 10.82
C ILE A 77 6.87 2.08 11.78
N GLY A 78 5.72 2.73 11.59
CA GLY A 78 5.24 3.78 12.47
C GLY A 78 4.95 3.29 13.90
N LEU A 79 4.59 2.02 14.09
CA LEU A 79 4.35 1.45 15.42
C LEU A 79 5.65 1.08 16.16
N MET A 80 6.79 1.06 15.47
CA MET A 80 8.11 0.75 16.06
C MET A 80 8.83 1.99 16.56
N THR A 81 8.37 3.17 16.18
CA THR A 81 8.96 4.47 16.56
C THR A 81 8.15 5.15 17.65
N ASN A 82 8.76 6.12 18.34
CA ASN A 82 8.03 7.01 19.25
C ASN A 82 7.36 8.11 18.42
N ASP A 83 6.07 8.34 18.65
CA ASP A 83 5.27 9.37 17.96
C ASP A 83 5.87 10.80 18.07
N ASP A 84 6.66 11.07 19.11
CA ASP A 84 7.22 12.39 19.41
C ASP A 84 8.64 12.62 18.86
N GLN A 85 9.22 11.65 18.16
CA GLN A 85 10.57 11.78 17.60
C GLN A 85 10.60 11.61 16.09
N ALA A 86 10.99 12.65 15.39
CA ALA A 86 11.37 12.53 13.98
C ALA A 86 12.58 11.59 13.86
N VAL A 87 12.33 10.35 13.48
CA VAL A 87 13.40 9.39 13.22
C VAL A 87 13.96 9.65 11.84
N VAL A 88 15.21 10.08 11.79
CA VAL A 88 15.92 10.18 10.51
C VAL A 88 16.35 8.76 10.10
N TRP A 89 15.54 8.14 9.28
CA TRP A 89 15.83 6.82 8.73
C TRP A 89 17.01 6.89 7.77
N ARG A 90 18.13 6.30 8.14
CA ARG A 90 19.23 6.04 7.21
C ARG A 90 19.00 4.68 6.56
N GLY A 91 19.39 4.54 5.28
CA GLY A 91 19.13 3.32 4.51
C GLY A 91 19.39 2.00 5.25
N PRO A 92 20.56 1.79 5.86
CA PRO A 92 20.86 0.56 6.61
C PRO A 92 19.93 0.31 7.83
N MET A 93 19.54 1.38 8.55
CA MET A 93 18.62 1.27 9.70
C MET A 93 17.22 0.89 9.25
N LEU A 94 16.76 1.52 8.18
CA LEU A 94 15.48 1.20 7.57
C LEU A 94 15.41 -0.26 7.14
N MET A 95 16.45 -0.71 6.44
CA MET A 95 16.52 -2.09 5.97
C MET A 95 16.54 -3.10 7.13
N GLY A 96 17.23 -2.77 8.23
CA GLY A 96 17.21 -3.57 9.46
C GLY A 96 15.80 -3.66 10.06
N ALA A 97 15.08 -2.54 10.16
CA ALA A 97 13.73 -2.50 10.70
C ALA A 97 12.74 -3.32 9.83
N LEU A 98 12.84 -3.19 8.52
CA LEU A 98 12.00 -3.95 7.58
C LEU A 98 12.28 -5.45 7.63
N GLN A 99 13.56 -5.83 7.68
CA GLN A 99 13.94 -7.23 7.86
C GLN A 99 13.41 -7.76 9.20
N GLN A 100 13.47 -6.97 10.25
CA GLN A 100 12.91 -7.30 11.55
C GLN A 100 11.40 -7.50 11.48
N MET A 101 10.66 -6.62 10.83
CA MET A 101 9.21 -6.76 10.62
C MET A 101 8.86 -7.99 9.79
N MET A 102 9.65 -8.35 8.79
CA MET A 102 9.41 -9.55 7.99
C MET A 102 9.69 -10.84 8.75
N MET A 103 10.76 -10.88 9.59
CA MET A 103 11.29 -12.11 10.17
C MET A 103 10.89 -12.34 11.64
N GLN A 104 10.68 -11.26 12.41
CA GLN A 104 10.42 -11.35 13.86
C GLN A 104 8.95 -11.16 14.23
N VAL A 105 8.14 -10.62 13.31
CA VAL A 105 6.70 -10.52 13.54
C VAL A 105 6.05 -11.89 13.42
N GLN A 106 5.22 -12.23 14.40
CA GLN A 106 4.46 -13.47 14.43
C GLN A 106 3.23 -13.38 13.52
N TRP A 107 3.46 -13.36 12.21
CA TRP A 107 2.41 -13.23 11.20
C TRP A 107 1.39 -14.38 11.22
N GLY A 108 1.80 -15.57 11.67
CA GLY A 108 1.00 -16.78 11.56
C GLY A 108 0.93 -17.31 10.12
N ALA A 109 -0.07 -18.13 9.86
CA ALA A 109 -0.34 -18.63 8.52
C ALA A 109 -1.12 -17.55 7.72
N LEU A 110 -0.50 -16.98 6.70
CA LEU A 110 -1.12 -16.00 5.80
C LEU A 110 -1.28 -16.60 4.41
N ASP A 111 -2.43 -16.34 3.77
CA ASP A 111 -2.64 -16.59 2.34
C ASP A 111 -1.97 -15.47 1.52
N VAL A 112 -2.06 -14.22 2.00
CA VAL A 112 -1.43 -13.07 1.36
C VAL A 112 -0.91 -12.06 2.37
N LEU A 113 0.28 -11.52 2.10
CA LEU A 113 0.83 -10.33 2.75
C LEU A 113 0.81 -9.17 1.76
N ILE A 114 0.05 -8.13 2.06
CA ILE A 114 0.06 -6.86 1.33
C ILE A 114 1.17 -6.00 1.90
N VAL A 115 2.05 -5.51 1.05
CA VAL A 115 3.16 -4.61 1.44
C VAL A 115 2.91 -3.24 0.85
N ASP A 116 2.60 -2.27 1.70
CA ASP A 116 2.44 -0.87 1.32
C ASP A 116 3.83 -0.22 1.25
N LEU A 117 4.35 -0.07 0.02
CA LEU A 117 5.70 0.46 -0.21
C LEU A 117 5.74 1.98 -0.08
N PRO A 118 6.89 2.59 0.24
CA PRO A 118 7.07 4.03 0.08
C PRO A 118 6.79 4.47 -1.36
N PRO A 119 6.35 5.71 -1.60
CA PRO A 119 6.16 6.21 -2.96
C PRO A 119 7.50 6.43 -3.67
N GLY A 120 7.49 6.34 -5.00
CA GLY A 120 8.65 6.57 -5.85
C GLY A 120 9.33 5.29 -6.35
N THR A 121 10.52 5.43 -6.90
CA THR A 121 11.28 4.37 -7.58
C THR A 121 12.76 4.35 -7.15
N GLY A 122 13.05 4.80 -5.95
CA GLY A 122 14.42 4.89 -5.43
C GLY A 122 14.94 3.58 -4.84
N ASP A 123 16.17 3.63 -4.35
CA ASP A 123 16.87 2.46 -3.79
C ASP A 123 16.12 1.76 -2.66
N VAL A 124 15.35 2.52 -1.89
CA VAL A 124 14.54 1.98 -0.78
C VAL A 124 13.48 1.02 -1.29
N GLN A 125 12.69 1.44 -2.30
CA GLN A 125 11.64 0.63 -2.90
C GLN A 125 12.22 -0.60 -3.59
N MET A 126 13.30 -0.43 -4.36
CA MET A 126 14.00 -1.53 -5.03
C MET A 126 14.50 -2.57 -4.01
N THR A 127 15.16 -2.12 -2.96
CA THR A 127 15.72 -3.01 -1.94
C THR A 127 14.61 -3.71 -1.16
N LEU A 128 13.51 -3.02 -0.86
CA LEU A 128 12.33 -3.60 -0.22
C LEU A 128 11.71 -4.71 -1.06
N ALA A 129 11.45 -4.44 -2.34
CA ALA A 129 10.84 -5.41 -3.25
C ALA A 129 11.73 -6.67 -3.39
N GLN A 130 13.05 -6.50 -3.43
CA GLN A 130 14.01 -7.61 -3.46
C GLN A 130 14.03 -8.40 -2.15
N LYS A 131 14.13 -7.72 -1.01
CA LYS A 131 14.24 -8.38 0.31
C LYS A 131 12.96 -9.05 0.78
N ALA A 132 11.82 -8.48 0.41
CA ALA A 132 10.52 -9.06 0.72
C ALA A 132 10.16 -10.26 -0.18
N HIS A 133 10.95 -10.56 -1.22
CA HIS A 133 10.63 -11.62 -2.18
C HIS A 133 9.21 -11.49 -2.72
N VAL A 134 8.89 -10.30 -3.25
CA VAL A 134 7.54 -9.97 -3.73
C VAL A 134 7.17 -10.84 -4.92
N ASP A 135 6.01 -11.50 -4.84
CA ASP A 135 5.48 -12.35 -5.91
C ASP A 135 4.81 -11.57 -7.04
N GLY A 136 4.41 -10.33 -6.76
CA GLY A 136 3.80 -9.45 -7.76
C GLY A 136 3.55 -8.05 -7.20
N ALA A 137 3.36 -7.09 -8.09
CA ALA A 137 3.11 -5.71 -7.75
C ALA A 137 1.81 -5.18 -8.38
N VAL A 138 1.09 -4.37 -7.64
CA VAL A 138 -0.05 -3.56 -8.12
C VAL A 138 0.40 -2.10 -8.12
N ILE A 139 0.23 -1.44 -9.27
CA ILE A 139 0.63 -0.03 -9.43
C ILE A 139 -0.60 0.86 -9.30
N VAL A 140 -0.57 1.76 -8.34
CA VAL A 140 -1.63 2.76 -8.11
C VAL A 140 -1.20 4.10 -8.69
N SER A 141 -2.05 4.69 -9.52
CA SER A 141 -1.84 6.03 -10.06
C SER A 141 -3.17 6.79 -10.17
N THR A 142 -3.08 8.10 -10.35
CA THR A 142 -4.19 8.95 -10.81
C THR A 142 -4.07 9.16 -12.32
N PRO A 143 -5.15 9.55 -13.03
CA PRO A 143 -5.11 9.68 -14.51
C PRO A 143 -4.28 10.84 -15.03
N GLN A 144 -3.76 11.72 -14.18
CA GLN A 144 -2.93 12.86 -14.57
C GLN A 144 -1.62 12.45 -15.23
N ASP A 145 -1.23 13.12 -16.31
CA ASP A 145 0.02 12.83 -17.05
C ASP A 145 1.27 12.84 -16.14
N VAL A 146 1.35 13.79 -15.21
CA VAL A 146 2.49 13.87 -14.27
C VAL A 146 2.56 12.66 -13.32
N ALA A 147 1.43 12.03 -13.00
CA ALA A 147 1.39 10.82 -12.19
C ALA A 147 1.77 9.59 -13.04
N LEU A 148 1.32 9.56 -14.29
CA LEU A 148 1.60 8.48 -15.23
C LEU A 148 3.09 8.39 -15.60
N ILE A 149 3.78 9.54 -15.73
CA ILE A 149 5.23 9.57 -15.93
C ILE A 149 5.96 8.79 -14.83
N ASP A 150 5.58 9.00 -13.58
CA ASP A 150 6.21 8.32 -12.45
C ASP A 150 5.71 6.87 -12.30
N ALA A 151 4.46 6.58 -12.65
CA ALA A 151 3.95 5.21 -12.70
C ALA A 151 4.74 4.34 -13.69
N ARG A 152 5.09 4.88 -14.86
CA ARG A 152 5.96 4.21 -15.86
C ARG A 152 7.31 3.82 -15.27
N LYS A 153 7.94 4.72 -14.49
CA LYS A 153 9.21 4.41 -13.79
C LYS A 153 9.03 3.29 -12.78
N GLY A 154 7.87 3.28 -12.08
CA GLY A 154 7.53 2.20 -11.15
C GLY A 154 7.41 0.84 -11.85
N ILE A 155 6.71 0.79 -12.98
CA ILE A 155 6.60 -0.43 -13.80
C ILE A 155 7.98 -0.90 -14.26
N ASP A 156 8.80 0.02 -14.80
CA ASP A 156 10.15 -0.31 -15.27
C ASP A 156 11.02 -0.86 -14.13
N MET A 157 10.95 -0.27 -12.95
CA MET A 157 11.65 -0.76 -11.75
C MET A 157 11.29 -2.21 -11.43
N PHE A 158 9.99 -2.56 -11.38
CA PHE A 158 9.57 -3.93 -11.10
C PHE A 158 9.95 -4.90 -12.21
N ASN A 159 9.92 -4.48 -13.46
CA ASN A 159 10.40 -5.28 -14.59
C ASN A 159 11.90 -5.58 -14.47
N GLN A 160 12.73 -4.60 -14.09
CA GLN A 160 14.16 -4.80 -13.82
C GLN A 160 14.40 -5.77 -12.66
N LEU A 161 13.53 -5.76 -11.65
CA LEU A 161 13.56 -6.70 -10.51
C LEU A 161 12.96 -8.08 -10.85
N LYS A 162 12.42 -8.26 -12.06
CA LYS A 162 11.71 -9.46 -12.50
C LYS A 162 10.51 -9.80 -11.60
N VAL A 163 9.88 -8.79 -11.03
CA VAL A 163 8.63 -8.90 -10.28
C VAL A 163 7.47 -8.63 -11.24
N PRO A 164 6.54 -9.58 -11.44
CA PRO A 164 5.42 -9.41 -12.34
C PRO A 164 4.49 -8.29 -11.87
N ILE A 165 4.03 -7.46 -12.80
CA ILE A 165 2.96 -6.49 -12.54
C ILE A 165 1.63 -7.23 -12.66
N LEU A 166 0.91 -7.31 -11.55
CA LEU A 166 -0.41 -7.95 -11.49
C LEU A 166 -1.50 -7.09 -12.15
N GLY A 167 -1.28 -5.78 -12.18
CA GLY A 167 -2.14 -4.83 -12.85
C GLY A 167 -1.99 -3.41 -12.29
N MET A 168 -2.82 -2.51 -12.83
CA MET A 168 -2.86 -1.11 -12.44
C MET A 168 -4.23 -0.76 -11.85
N ILE A 169 -4.26 0.22 -10.96
CA ILE A 169 -5.48 0.82 -10.41
C ILE A 169 -5.45 2.32 -10.70
N GLU A 170 -6.51 2.80 -11.36
CA GLU A 170 -6.75 4.23 -11.52
C GLU A 170 -7.52 4.73 -10.31
N ASN A 171 -6.87 5.47 -9.43
CA ASN A 171 -7.53 6.11 -8.30
C ASN A 171 -7.90 7.55 -8.62
N MET A 172 -8.95 8.06 -7.99
CA MET A 172 -9.52 9.39 -8.25
C MET A 172 -9.97 9.53 -9.72
N SER A 173 -10.52 8.45 -10.30
CA SER A 173 -10.92 8.36 -11.70
C SER A 173 -12.06 9.30 -12.07
N THR A 174 -13.02 9.45 -11.16
CA THR A 174 -14.19 10.28 -11.34
C THR A 174 -14.63 10.87 -10.00
N HIS A 175 -15.33 11.98 -10.02
CA HIS A 175 -16.03 12.57 -8.88
C HIS A 175 -17.52 12.73 -9.21
N ILE A 176 -18.38 12.23 -8.33
CA ILE A 176 -19.83 12.43 -8.42
C ILE A 176 -20.24 13.45 -7.38
N CYS A 177 -20.76 14.58 -7.82
CA CYS A 177 -21.23 15.64 -6.95
C CYS A 177 -22.39 15.15 -6.07
N THR A 178 -22.22 15.17 -4.77
CA THR A 178 -23.24 14.71 -3.81
C THR A 178 -24.49 15.57 -3.77
N ASN A 179 -24.46 16.79 -4.32
CA ASN A 179 -25.60 17.70 -4.36
C ASN A 179 -26.45 17.55 -5.63
N CYS A 180 -25.85 17.37 -6.81
CA CYS A 180 -26.59 17.33 -8.07
C CYS A 180 -26.37 16.07 -8.91
N GLY A 181 -25.52 15.15 -8.49
CA GLY A 181 -25.21 13.91 -9.22
C GLY A 181 -24.36 14.13 -10.48
N HIS A 182 -23.88 15.35 -10.74
CA HIS A 182 -22.99 15.60 -11.88
C HIS A 182 -21.70 14.82 -11.72
N GLU A 183 -21.32 14.10 -12.77
CA GLU A 183 -20.06 13.35 -12.85
C GLU A 183 -19.01 14.19 -13.58
N GLU A 184 -17.85 14.31 -12.99
CA GLU A 184 -16.71 15.02 -13.55
C GLU A 184 -15.39 14.27 -13.34
N HIS A 185 -14.48 14.42 -14.28
CA HIS A 185 -13.15 13.85 -14.24
C HIS A 185 -12.12 14.91 -13.82
N VAL A 186 -12.09 15.23 -12.53
CA VAL A 186 -11.26 16.32 -11.96
C VAL A 186 -9.78 16.18 -12.32
N PHE A 187 -9.28 14.94 -12.42
CA PHE A 187 -7.89 14.65 -12.72
C PHE A 187 -7.64 14.09 -14.12
N GLY A 188 -8.65 14.13 -15.01
CA GLY A 188 -8.62 13.46 -16.30
C GLY A 188 -9.27 12.08 -16.25
N HIS A 189 -9.27 11.35 -17.36
CA HIS A 189 -9.93 10.06 -17.50
C HIS A 189 -9.13 9.10 -18.36
N GLY A 190 -9.11 7.83 -17.97
CA GLY A 190 -8.58 6.72 -18.77
C GLY A 190 -7.07 6.72 -18.99
N GLY A 191 -6.33 7.59 -18.29
CA GLY A 191 -4.88 7.67 -18.43
C GLY A 191 -4.18 6.40 -17.99
N VAL A 192 -4.60 5.82 -16.85
CA VAL A 192 -4.04 4.56 -16.33
C VAL A 192 -4.47 3.37 -17.20
N ALA A 193 -5.70 3.37 -17.73
CA ALA A 193 -6.16 2.34 -18.66
C ALA A 193 -5.28 2.29 -19.91
N SER A 194 -5.00 3.46 -20.50
CA SER A 194 -4.10 3.57 -21.65
C SER A 194 -2.67 3.09 -21.36
N GLU A 195 -2.16 3.39 -20.17
CA GLU A 195 -0.84 2.89 -19.78
C GLU A 195 -0.86 1.37 -19.54
N ALA A 196 -1.89 0.84 -18.88
CA ALA A 196 -2.05 -0.60 -18.68
C ALA A 196 -2.04 -1.35 -20.01
N GLU A 197 -2.77 -0.87 -21.01
CA GLU A 197 -2.77 -1.44 -22.36
C GLU A 197 -1.39 -1.42 -23.00
N LYS A 198 -0.66 -0.31 -22.95
CA LYS A 198 0.70 -0.18 -23.50
C LYS A 198 1.69 -1.16 -22.88
N TRP A 199 1.55 -1.44 -21.60
CA TRP A 199 2.42 -2.36 -20.86
C TRP A 199 1.94 -3.81 -20.90
N GLY A 200 0.76 -4.08 -21.51
CA GLY A 200 0.17 -5.41 -21.56
C GLY A 200 -0.23 -5.97 -20.20
N VAL A 201 -0.61 -5.08 -19.25
CA VAL A 201 -1.05 -5.44 -17.90
C VAL A 201 -2.52 -5.06 -17.72
N PRO A 202 -3.29 -5.79 -16.86
CA PRO A 202 -4.70 -5.47 -16.66
C PRO A 202 -4.90 -4.15 -15.90
N LEU A 203 -5.95 -3.39 -16.27
CA LEU A 203 -6.57 -2.42 -15.39
C LEU A 203 -7.45 -3.19 -14.40
N LEU A 204 -7.09 -3.17 -13.11
CA LEU A 204 -7.80 -3.94 -12.08
C LEU A 204 -9.05 -3.23 -11.57
N ALA A 205 -8.98 -1.91 -11.44
CA ALA A 205 -10.08 -1.10 -10.94
C ALA A 205 -9.91 0.38 -11.29
N GLU A 206 -11.02 1.08 -11.33
CA GLU A 206 -11.14 2.53 -11.29
C GLU A 206 -11.85 2.91 -9.99
N VAL A 207 -11.18 3.69 -9.14
CA VAL A 207 -11.68 4.07 -7.82
C VAL A 207 -12.04 5.56 -7.85
N PRO A 208 -13.26 5.94 -7.48
CA PRO A 208 -13.68 7.33 -7.53
C PRO A 208 -13.00 8.19 -6.45
N LEU A 209 -12.96 9.48 -6.69
CA LEU A 209 -12.69 10.50 -5.68
C LEU A 209 -13.97 10.69 -4.86
N ASP A 210 -14.09 9.99 -3.75
CA ASP A 210 -15.28 9.98 -2.92
C ASP A 210 -15.00 10.44 -1.49
N LEU A 211 -15.89 11.28 -0.97
CA LEU A 211 -15.80 11.81 0.39
C LEU A 211 -15.86 10.68 1.44
N GLN A 212 -16.63 9.63 1.20
CA GLN A 212 -16.78 8.52 2.13
C GLN A 212 -15.47 7.73 2.26
N ILE A 213 -14.73 7.54 1.16
CA ILE A 213 -13.41 6.91 1.20
C ILE A 213 -12.47 7.71 2.10
N ARG A 214 -12.46 9.04 1.98
CA ARG A 214 -11.64 9.90 2.85
C ARG A 214 -12.06 9.82 4.30
N LEU A 215 -13.37 9.95 4.59
CA LEU A 215 -13.88 9.90 5.97
C LEU A 215 -13.60 8.54 6.63
N ALA A 216 -13.76 7.46 5.89
CA ALA A 216 -13.46 6.11 6.34
C ALA A 216 -11.97 5.94 6.67
N SER A 217 -11.09 6.40 5.79
CA SER A 217 -9.63 6.37 6.00
C SER A 217 -9.20 7.19 7.23
N ASP A 218 -9.75 8.41 7.39
CA ASP A 218 -9.47 9.28 8.54
C ASP A 218 -10.04 8.71 9.84
N GLY A 219 -11.18 8.03 9.75
CA GLY A 219 -11.87 7.42 10.89
C GLY A 219 -11.34 6.04 11.30
N GLY A 220 -10.40 5.47 10.56
CA GLY A 220 -9.85 4.14 10.84
C GLY A 220 -10.86 3.00 10.63
N ALA A 221 -11.79 3.17 9.69
CA ALA A 221 -12.82 2.20 9.32
C ALA A 221 -12.88 2.06 7.79
N PRO A 222 -12.04 1.20 7.18
CA PRO A 222 -11.99 1.01 5.73
C PRO A 222 -13.37 0.74 5.12
N ILE A 223 -13.57 1.28 3.91
CA ILE A 223 -14.81 1.14 3.17
C ILE A 223 -14.70 -0.09 2.23
N THR A 224 -15.24 -1.22 2.67
CA THR A 224 -15.17 -2.49 1.93
C THR A 224 -16.55 -3.11 1.77
#